data_9faf8617893ca8423b4e13f549911fd1
#
_entry.id   9faf8617893ca8423b4e13f549911fd1
#
_cell.length_a   1.000
_cell.length_b   1.000
_cell.length_c   1.000
_cell.angle_alpha   90.00
_cell.angle_beta   90.00
_cell.angle_gamma   90.00
#
_symmetry.space_group_name_H-M   'P 1'
#
loop_
_entity.id
_entity.type
_entity.pdbx_description
1 polymer ?
#
loop_
_entity_poly.entity_id
_entity_poly.type
_entity_poly.pdbx_seq_one_letter_code
_entity_poly.pdbx_strand_id
1 'polypeptide(L)'
;MKKFKKGIGFPSVVLLGINGVIGGGLFLLPSTMYKQGGQYVLLAIALAGISATLIAMHYAVMSSRIDEDGGAWVYTKRAFGHYPGFLVGWFGWLFGVITISAETAAFLKTLTGLVPAVGTPLVYNSLAIGIMLLLGIMNYFGTGIASRIDDASSLIKIGVILAVFIATVVWLLLGSTSQFSIAQAKPVHDFSGAFGNAFYMFTGFSLIPIAAKEMKNPGKMLPRAILTVMLATTAIFVLMQVVAMTVLGDHLAGSALPVADIFNVILGRVGRTIIITGMMLSIIGVAIATSFNSPIELASMARERGFLPREFSRLNRYGAPVGAILLTIAISGGLILSGSYLFLIKLIVLSDFVQYLGTIFSSIKLRGDATLPTGYKLPGGKWMTYLTIVVVAYLFTAFAITTVLVGIGFAILGTIIYSVEQRRH
;
A
#
# COMPACT_ATOMS: atom_id res chain seq x y z
N MET A 1 20.66 -13.40 11.40
CA MET A 1 20.35 -12.72 10.12
C MET A 1 21.28 -13.25 9.04
N LYS A 2 20.76 -14.02 8.07
CA LYS A 2 21.54 -14.36 6.86
C LYS A 2 21.81 -13.05 6.13
N LYS A 3 23.09 -12.68 5.98
CA LYS A 3 23.51 -11.61 5.08
C LYS A 3 22.98 -11.97 3.69
N PHE A 4 21.97 -11.27 3.20
CA PHE A 4 21.60 -11.33 1.80
C PHE A 4 22.84 -10.95 1.00
N LYS A 5 23.23 -11.79 0.04
CA LYS A 5 24.36 -11.51 -0.82
C LYS A 5 24.09 -10.18 -1.54
N LYS A 6 24.93 -9.16 -1.32
CA LYS A 6 24.92 -7.89 -2.07
C LYS A 6 24.76 -8.19 -3.55
N GLY A 7 23.68 -7.74 -4.16
CA GLY A 7 23.57 -7.78 -5.59
C GLY A 7 22.19 -8.01 -6.20
N ILE A 8 21.09 -7.54 -5.60
CA ILE A 8 19.79 -7.53 -6.29
C ILE A 8 19.91 -6.69 -7.56
N GLY A 9 19.56 -7.28 -8.70
CA GLY A 9 19.58 -6.65 -10.01
C GLY A 9 18.37 -5.74 -10.24
N PHE A 10 18.45 -4.85 -11.24
CA PHE A 10 17.38 -3.93 -11.61
C PHE A 10 16.03 -4.62 -11.84
N PRO A 11 15.91 -5.74 -12.60
CA PRO A 11 14.63 -6.40 -12.79
C PRO A 11 13.98 -6.88 -11.48
N SER A 12 14.78 -7.41 -10.55
CA SER A 12 14.27 -7.90 -9.26
C SER A 12 13.73 -6.76 -8.40
N VAL A 13 14.39 -5.58 -8.43
CA VAL A 13 13.90 -4.38 -7.71
C VAL A 13 12.60 -3.87 -8.33
N VAL A 14 12.49 -3.86 -9.65
CA VAL A 14 11.27 -3.47 -10.35
C VAL A 14 10.12 -4.42 -10.01
N LEU A 15 10.36 -5.73 -10.04
CA LEU A 15 9.35 -6.74 -9.67
C LEU A 15 8.92 -6.59 -8.21
N LEU A 16 9.86 -6.42 -7.29
CA LEU A 16 9.58 -6.15 -5.87
C LEU A 16 8.70 -4.89 -5.71
N GLY A 17 9.05 -3.81 -6.43
CA GLY A 17 8.30 -2.57 -6.40
C GLY A 17 6.88 -2.72 -6.94
N ILE A 18 6.71 -3.37 -8.09
CA ILE A 18 5.39 -3.65 -8.68
C ILE A 18 4.56 -4.50 -7.71
N ASN A 19 5.16 -5.52 -7.10
CA ASN A 19 4.46 -6.36 -6.13
C ASN A 19 4.05 -5.58 -4.87
N GLY A 20 4.90 -4.72 -4.36
CA GLY A 20 4.62 -3.90 -3.18
C GLY A 20 3.52 -2.85 -3.41
N VAL A 21 3.40 -2.35 -4.64
CA VAL A 21 2.39 -1.34 -5.01
C VAL A 21 1.03 -1.99 -5.33
N ILE A 22 0.99 -3.16 -5.99
CA ILE A 22 -0.27 -3.78 -6.39
C ILE A 22 -0.86 -4.61 -5.25
N GLY A 23 -1.88 -4.08 -4.57
CA GLY A 23 -2.70 -4.75 -3.56
C GLY A 23 -4.12 -5.07 -4.03
N GLY A 24 -5.05 -5.26 -3.07
CA GLY A 24 -6.47 -5.54 -3.32
C GLY A 24 -7.20 -4.41 -4.06
N GLY A 25 -6.66 -3.20 -4.02
CA GLY A 25 -7.22 -2.03 -4.69
C GLY A 25 -7.41 -2.21 -6.19
N LEU A 26 -6.45 -2.84 -6.89
CA LEU A 26 -6.54 -3.15 -8.32
C LEU A 26 -7.82 -3.93 -8.67
N PHE A 27 -8.22 -4.85 -7.80
CA PHE A 27 -9.32 -5.77 -8.05
C PHE A 27 -10.68 -5.22 -7.62
N LEU A 28 -10.71 -4.38 -6.59
CA LEU A 28 -11.95 -3.97 -5.91
C LEU A 28 -12.38 -2.53 -6.16
N LEU A 29 -11.46 -1.63 -6.55
CA LEU A 29 -11.74 -0.21 -6.67
C LEU A 29 -12.24 0.28 -8.03
N PRO A 30 -12.09 -0.43 -9.16
CA PRO A 30 -12.53 0.08 -10.46
C PRO A 30 -13.99 0.55 -10.48
N SER A 31 -14.89 -0.17 -9.81
CA SER A 31 -16.30 0.19 -9.67
C SER A 31 -16.49 1.49 -8.87
N THR A 32 -15.86 1.57 -7.69
CA THR A 32 -15.97 2.74 -6.81
C THR A 32 -15.41 3.99 -7.46
N MET A 33 -14.24 3.87 -8.11
CA MET A 33 -13.61 5.00 -8.81
C MET A 33 -14.45 5.46 -10.01
N TYR A 34 -15.03 4.52 -10.79
CA TYR A 34 -15.93 4.87 -11.89
C TYR A 34 -17.22 5.54 -11.40
N LYS A 35 -17.80 5.05 -10.30
CA LYS A 35 -18.97 5.67 -9.69
C LYS A 35 -18.73 7.12 -9.26
N GLN A 36 -17.54 7.43 -8.76
CA GLN A 36 -17.16 8.77 -8.29
C GLN A 36 -16.65 9.68 -9.42
N GLY A 37 -15.69 9.18 -10.20
CA GLY A 37 -14.96 9.93 -11.22
C GLY A 37 -15.62 9.96 -12.60
N GLY A 38 -16.59 9.07 -12.84
CA GLY A 38 -17.30 9.00 -14.12
C GLY A 38 -16.34 8.93 -15.31
N GLN A 39 -16.58 9.77 -16.31
CA GLN A 39 -15.75 9.88 -17.51
C GLN A 39 -14.29 10.30 -17.25
N TYR A 40 -13.99 10.94 -16.11
CA TYR A 40 -12.64 11.39 -15.76
C TYR A 40 -11.89 10.42 -14.81
N VAL A 41 -12.40 9.21 -14.62
CA VAL A 41 -11.74 8.21 -13.74
C VAL A 41 -10.31 7.89 -14.20
N LEU A 42 -10.07 7.80 -15.51
CA LEU A 42 -8.73 7.56 -16.06
C LEU A 42 -7.77 8.72 -15.77
N LEU A 43 -8.29 9.97 -15.83
CA LEU A 43 -7.52 11.15 -15.45
C LEU A 43 -7.18 11.13 -13.96
N ALA A 44 -8.13 10.72 -13.10
CA ALA A 44 -7.88 10.58 -11.66
C ALA A 44 -6.76 9.58 -11.37
N ILE A 45 -6.75 8.42 -12.06
CA ILE A 45 -5.69 7.40 -11.92
C ILE A 45 -4.34 7.94 -12.42
N ALA A 46 -4.31 8.59 -13.59
CA ALA A 46 -3.08 9.16 -14.15
C ALA A 46 -2.49 10.24 -13.23
N LEU A 47 -3.32 11.15 -12.72
CA LEU A 47 -2.89 12.18 -11.77
C LEU A 47 -2.41 11.58 -10.45
N ALA A 48 -3.06 10.53 -9.95
CA ALA A 48 -2.60 9.81 -8.77
C ALA A 48 -1.22 9.16 -8.98
N GLY A 49 -0.98 8.54 -10.14
CA GLY A 49 0.30 7.96 -10.52
C GLY A 49 1.42 9.00 -10.62
N ILE A 50 1.14 10.16 -11.25
CA ILE A 50 2.07 11.29 -11.30
C ILE A 50 2.38 11.79 -9.89
N SER A 51 1.35 11.97 -9.07
CA SER A 51 1.46 12.45 -7.69
C SER A 51 2.32 11.52 -6.83
N ALA A 52 2.05 10.23 -6.88
CA ALA A 52 2.83 9.23 -6.17
C ALA A 52 4.29 9.16 -6.67
N THR A 53 4.51 9.33 -7.97
CA THR A 53 5.86 9.41 -8.56
C THR A 53 6.65 10.60 -8.01
N LEU A 54 6.03 11.77 -7.94
CA LEU A 54 6.65 12.98 -7.39
C LEU A 54 7.09 12.77 -5.93
N ILE A 55 6.23 12.17 -5.12
CA ILE A 55 6.54 11.85 -3.71
C ILE A 55 7.66 10.81 -3.63
N ALA A 56 7.57 9.73 -4.43
CA ALA A 56 8.57 8.65 -4.45
C ALA A 56 9.97 9.15 -4.82
N MET A 57 10.08 10.20 -5.64
CA MET A 57 11.36 10.85 -5.96
C MET A 57 12.02 11.48 -4.72
N HIS A 58 11.26 12.02 -3.76
CA HIS A 58 11.82 12.52 -2.50
C HIS A 58 12.37 11.39 -1.62
N TYR A 59 11.73 10.22 -1.64
CA TYR A 59 12.27 9.02 -1.01
C TYR A 59 13.58 8.58 -1.68
N ALA A 60 13.67 8.64 -3.01
CA ALA A 60 14.91 8.34 -3.74
C ALA A 60 16.05 9.29 -3.34
N VAL A 61 15.77 10.59 -3.17
CA VAL A 61 16.75 11.56 -2.68
C VAL A 61 17.27 11.18 -1.30
N MET A 62 16.37 10.89 -0.37
CA MET A 62 16.74 10.62 1.02
C MET A 62 17.47 9.29 1.18
N SER A 63 16.95 8.21 0.58
CA SER A 63 17.56 6.88 0.69
C SER A 63 18.90 6.75 -0.03
N SER A 64 19.18 7.60 -1.03
CA SER A 64 20.50 7.66 -1.68
C SER A 64 21.57 8.37 -0.84
N ARG A 65 21.17 9.11 0.20
CA ARG A 65 22.04 9.90 1.06
C ARG A 65 22.13 9.38 2.50
N ILE A 66 21.14 8.66 2.97
CA ILE A 66 21.06 8.12 4.33
C ILE A 66 20.97 6.59 4.23
N ASP A 67 22.06 5.93 4.64
CA ASP A 67 22.19 4.46 4.61
C ASP A 67 21.88 3.85 5.99
N GLU A 68 20.69 4.18 6.52
CA GLU A 68 20.19 3.67 7.80
C GLU A 68 18.87 2.92 7.57
N ASP A 69 18.59 1.86 8.37
CA ASP A 69 17.33 1.13 8.34
C ASP A 69 16.21 1.95 8.99
N GLY A 70 15.03 1.99 8.35
CA GLY A 70 13.85 2.64 8.92
C GLY A 70 13.12 3.60 7.97
N GLY A 71 13.75 4.02 6.86
CA GLY A 71 13.07 4.84 5.85
C GLY A 71 12.63 6.21 6.37
N ALA A 72 11.35 6.56 6.19
CA ALA A 72 10.81 7.89 6.45
C ALA A 72 11.10 8.43 7.87
N TRP A 73 11.00 7.58 8.90
CA TRP A 73 11.19 8.03 10.28
C TRP A 73 12.66 8.38 10.58
N VAL A 74 13.60 7.66 9.99
CA VAL A 74 15.03 7.96 10.13
C VAL A 74 15.37 9.30 9.47
N TYR A 75 14.83 9.54 8.26
CA TYR A 75 15.02 10.81 7.56
C TYR A 75 14.46 11.97 8.38
N THR A 76 13.28 11.80 8.93
CA THR A 76 12.62 12.83 9.74
C THR A 76 13.33 13.05 11.07
N LYS A 77 13.78 11.99 11.74
CA LYS A 77 14.59 12.10 12.96
C LYS A 77 15.87 12.89 12.71
N ARG A 78 16.57 12.59 11.62
CA ARG A 78 17.82 13.30 11.28
C ARG A 78 17.58 14.77 10.93
N ALA A 79 16.46 15.07 10.27
CA ALA A 79 16.12 16.43 9.90
C ALA A 79 15.56 17.26 11.05
N PHE A 80 14.66 16.70 11.86
CA PHE A 80 13.80 17.45 12.80
C PHE A 80 13.91 16.98 14.25
N GLY A 81 14.71 15.96 14.53
CA GLY A 81 14.93 15.45 15.88
C GLY A 81 13.98 14.29 16.27
N HIS A 82 14.05 13.93 17.54
CA HIS A 82 13.51 12.68 18.09
C HIS A 82 11.99 12.56 17.93
N TYR A 83 11.22 13.55 18.41
CA TYR A 83 9.76 13.47 18.42
C TYR A 83 9.12 13.42 17.01
N PRO A 84 9.50 14.29 16.04
CA PRO A 84 8.99 14.15 14.68
C PRO A 84 9.37 12.82 14.03
N GLY A 85 10.59 12.32 14.27
CA GLY A 85 11.01 10.99 13.81
C GLY A 85 10.15 9.88 14.39
N PHE A 86 9.88 9.92 15.71
CA PHE A 86 8.98 8.99 16.35
C PHE A 86 7.58 9.03 15.73
N LEU A 87 7.00 10.22 15.56
CA LEU A 87 5.63 10.36 15.04
C LEU A 87 5.51 9.79 13.62
N VAL A 88 6.47 10.05 12.75
CA VAL A 88 6.50 9.48 11.39
C VAL A 88 6.63 7.96 11.43
N GLY A 89 7.47 7.41 12.29
CA GLY A 89 7.60 5.95 12.45
C GLY A 89 6.35 5.30 13.04
N TRP A 90 5.70 5.98 14.00
CA TRP A 90 4.43 5.54 14.55
C TRP A 90 3.35 5.37 13.46
N PHE A 91 3.23 6.36 12.56
CA PHE A 91 2.34 6.27 11.42
C PHE A 91 2.82 5.27 10.36
N GLY A 92 4.13 5.03 10.22
CA GLY A 92 4.69 3.96 9.40
C GLY A 92 4.24 2.58 9.86
N TRP A 93 4.36 2.30 11.16
CA TRP A 93 3.83 1.08 11.74
C TRP A 93 2.31 0.97 11.60
N LEU A 94 1.55 2.05 11.86
CA LEU A 94 0.09 2.08 11.69
C LEU A 94 -0.31 1.80 10.25
N PHE A 95 0.43 2.30 9.25
CA PHE A 95 0.22 1.95 7.85
C PHE A 95 0.18 0.42 7.67
N GLY A 96 1.15 -0.31 8.22
CA GLY A 96 1.19 -1.76 8.15
C GLY A 96 0.02 -2.42 8.89
N VAL A 97 -0.31 -1.96 10.11
CA VAL A 97 -1.44 -2.44 10.91
C VAL A 97 -2.77 -2.31 10.15
N ILE A 98 -3.00 -1.14 9.55
CA ILE A 98 -4.23 -0.86 8.81
C ILE A 98 -4.26 -1.64 7.49
N THR A 99 -3.10 -1.82 6.84
CA THR A 99 -2.99 -2.64 5.62
C THR A 99 -3.35 -4.09 5.87
N ILE A 100 -2.90 -4.70 6.97
CA ILE A 100 -3.31 -6.06 7.37
C ILE A 100 -4.83 -6.14 7.47
N SER A 101 -5.47 -5.17 8.12
CA SER A 101 -6.92 -5.11 8.27
C SER A 101 -7.64 -4.93 6.93
N ALA A 102 -7.16 -4.01 6.09
CA ALA A 102 -7.76 -3.70 4.80
C ALA A 102 -7.66 -4.86 3.80
N GLU A 103 -6.48 -5.49 3.71
CA GLU A 103 -6.29 -6.64 2.80
C GLU A 103 -7.06 -7.87 3.30
N THR A 104 -7.18 -8.08 4.62
CA THR A 104 -8.06 -9.12 5.15
C THR A 104 -9.54 -8.83 4.86
N ALA A 105 -9.98 -7.56 4.98
CA ALA A 105 -11.33 -7.16 4.60
C ALA A 105 -11.57 -7.32 3.09
N ALA A 106 -10.58 -7.01 2.25
CA ALA A 106 -10.63 -7.24 0.81
C ALA A 106 -10.72 -8.73 0.47
N PHE A 107 -9.97 -9.58 1.17
CA PHE A 107 -10.05 -11.04 1.04
C PHE A 107 -11.44 -11.55 1.40
N LEU A 108 -12.00 -11.18 2.55
CA LEU A 108 -13.33 -11.59 2.99
C LEU A 108 -14.42 -11.08 2.02
N LYS A 109 -14.30 -9.83 1.56
CA LYS A 109 -15.21 -9.29 0.54
C LYS A 109 -15.12 -10.09 -0.77
N THR A 110 -13.93 -10.49 -1.19
CA THR A 110 -13.75 -11.31 -2.40
C THR A 110 -14.34 -12.72 -2.20
N LEU A 111 -14.17 -13.29 -1.00
CA LEU A 111 -14.72 -14.60 -0.65
C LEU A 111 -16.26 -14.63 -0.69
N THR A 112 -16.96 -13.50 -0.45
CA THR A 112 -18.43 -13.45 -0.60
C THR A 112 -18.89 -13.80 -2.02
N GLY A 113 -18.02 -13.61 -3.01
CA GLY A 113 -18.31 -13.99 -4.41
C GLY A 113 -18.39 -15.49 -4.64
N LEU A 114 -17.82 -16.32 -3.76
CA LEU A 114 -17.91 -17.78 -3.77
C LEU A 114 -18.86 -18.30 -2.69
N VAL A 115 -18.82 -17.70 -1.51
CA VAL A 115 -19.58 -18.10 -0.32
C VAL A 115 -20.36 -16.90 0.21
N PRO A 116 -21.60 -16.66 -0.26
CA PRO A 116 -22.38 -15.48 0.14
C PRO A 116 -22.62 -15.36 1.64
N ALA A 117 -22.63 -16.46 2.38
CA ALA A 117 -22.77 -16.48 3.85
C ALA A 117 -21.71 -15.65 4.58
N VAL A 118 -20.52 -15.48 3.98
CA VAL A 118 -19.43 -14.61 4.53
C VAL A 118 -19.86 -13.16 4.64
N GLY A 119 -20.86 -12.71 3.86
CA GLY A 119 -21.44 -11.38 3.97
C GLY A 119 -22.25 -11.14 5.24
N THR A 120 -22.59 -12.17 6.02
CA THR A 120 -23.30 -12.01 7.30
C THR A 120 -22.32 -11.55 8.39
N PRO A 121 -22.71 -10.60 9.30
CA PRO A 121 -21.80 -10.06 10.30
C PRO A 121 -21.15 -11.12 11.19
N LEU A 122 -21.89 -12.16 11.59
CA LEU A 122 -21.36 -13.22 12.44
C LEU A 122 -20.23 -14.00 11.74
N VAL A 123 -20.48 -14.47 10.50
CA VAL A 123 -19.49 -15.25 9.75
C VAL A 123 -18.29 -14.37 9.38
N TYR A 124 -18.53 -13.13 8.94
CA TYR A 124 -17.46 -12.18 8.63
C TYR A 124 -16.54 -11.96 9.84
N ASN A 125 -17.10 -11.60 11.00
CA ASN A 125 -16.33 -11.31 12.20
C ASN A 125 -15.58 -12.54 12.71
N SER A 126 -16.19 -13.73 12.68
CA SER A 126 -15.56 -14.97 13.08
C SER A 126 -14.36 -15.31 12.19
N LEU A 127 -14.50 -15.18 10.88
CA LEU A 127 -13.42 -15.40 9.92
C LEU A 127 -12.32 -14.32 10.06
N ALA A 128 -12.70 -13.06 10.26
CA ALA A 128 -11.74 -11.97 10.48
C ALA A 128 -10.85 -12.24 11.71
N ILE A 129 -11.46 -12.60 12.84
CA ILE A 129 -10.74 -12.95 14.06
C ILE A 129 -9.87 -14.20 13.81
N GLY A 130 -10.41 -15.23 13.17
CA GLY A 130 -9.68 -16.47 12.86
C GLY A 130 -8.44 -16.20 12.01
N ILE A 131 -8.54 -15.35 10.98
CA ILE A 131 -7.40 -14.94 10.15
C ILE A 131 -6.38 -14.15 10.97
N MET A 132 -6.81 -13.20 11.81
CA MET A 132 -5.88 -12.43 12.66
C MET A 132 -5.11 -13.33 13.62
N LEU A 133 -5.79 -14.30 14.25
CA LEU A 133 -5.14 -15.28 15.14
C LEU A 133 -4.14 -16.15 14.37
N LEU A 134 -4.52 -16.61 13.17
CA LEU A 134 -3.62 -17.40 12.31
C LEU A 134 -2.38 -16.59 11.93
N LEU A 135 -2.54 -15.33 11.51
CA LEU A 135 -1.42 -14.44 11.22
C LEU A 135 -0.52 -14.25 12.45
N GLY A 136 -1.09 -14.05 13.63
CA GLY A 136 -0.34 -13.95 14.89
C GLY A 136 0.49 -15.19 15.18
N ILE A 137 -0.12 -16.38 15.03
CA ILE A 137 0.55 -17.67 15.22
C ILE A 137 1.68 -17.85 14.20
N MET A 138 1.43 -17.57 12.91
CA MET A 138 2.47 -17.66 11.88
C MET A 138 3.66 -16.75 12.19
N ASN A 139 3.39 -15.51 12.60
CA ASN A 139 4.42 -14.54 12.96
C ASN A 139 5.24 -14.95 14.19
N TYR A 140 4.62 -15.62 15.17
CA TYR A 140 5.30 -16.12 16.36
C TYR A 140 6.41 -17.12 16.04
N PHE A 141 6.26 -17.93 14.98
CA PHE A 141 7.25 -18.92 14.53
C PHE A 141 8.31 -18.35 13.59
N GLY A 142 8.23 -17.06 13.24
CA GLY A 142 9.26 -16.35 12.48
C GLY A 142 9.05 -16.30 10.98
N THR A 143 9.94 -15.59 10.29
CA THR A 143 9.76 -15.11 8.90
C THR A 143 10.04 -16.13 7.79
N GLY A 144 10.47 -17.35 8.09
CA GLY A 144 10.95 -18.30 7.07
C GLY A 144 9.90 -18.75 6.04
N ILE A 145 8.61 -18.64 6.36
CA ILE A 145 7.48 -19.02 5.50
C ILE A 145 6.98 -17.80 4.71
N ALA A 146 7.10 -16.60 5.30
CA ALA A 146 6.54 -15.38 4.72
C ALA A 146 7.08 -15.06 3.32
N SER A 147 8.40 -15.17 3.10
CA SER A 147 9.00 -14.87 1.80
C SER A 147 8.51 -15.80 0.68
N ARG A 148 8.32 -17.10 0.99
CA ARG A 148 7.80 -18.05 -0.01
C ARG A 148 6.35 -17.78 -0.37
N ILE A 149 5.53 -17.37 0.62
CA ILE A 149 4.13 -16.99 0.38
C ILE A 149 4.07 -15.70 -0.42
N ASP A 150 4.92 -14.73 -0.11
CA ASP A 150 5.01 -13.47 -0.85
C ASP A 150 5.41 -13.70 -2.31
N ASP A 151 6.44 -14.52 -2.57
CA ASP A 151 6.86 -14.89 -3.91
C ASP A 151 5.73 -15.59 -4.70
N ALA A 152 5.04 -16.55 -4.07
CA ALA A 152 3.93 -17.28 -4.68
C ALA A 152 2.73 -16.36 -4.97
N SER A 153 2.35 -15.51 -4.02
CA SER A 153 1.24 -14.55 -4.19
C SER A 153 1.52 -13.52 -5.28
N SER A 154 2.79 -13.11 -5.39
CA SER A 154 3.27 -12.19 -6.43
C SER A 154 3.13 -12.80 -7.83
N LEU A 155 3.52 -14.07 -7.98
CA LEU A 155 3.39 -14.78 -9.24
C LEU A 155 1.91 -14.96 -9.63
N ILE A 156 1.06 -15.34 -8.68
CA ILE A 156 -0.38 -15.46 -8.88
C ILE A 156 -0.98 -14.12 -9.30
N LYS A 157 -0.59 -13.02 -8.64
CA LYS A 157 -1.02 -11.65 -8.96
C LYS A 157 -0.74 -11.29 -10.41
N ILE A 158 0.50 -11.51 -10.86
CA ILE A 158 0.91 -11.27 -12.24
C ILE A 158 0.07 -12.16 -13.20
N GLY A 159 -0.11 -13.43 -12.85
CA GLY A 159 -0.95 -14.35 -13.62
C GLY A 159 -2.39 -13.87 -13.77
N VAL A 160 -3.00 -13.39 -12.67
CA VAL A 160 -4.36 -12.81 -12.67
C VAL A 160 -4.44 -11.58 -13.57
N ILE A 161 -3.49 -10.66 -13.47
CA ILE A 161 -3.45 -9.44 -14.29
C ILE A 161 -3.34 -9.78 -15.77
N LEU A 162 -2.41 -10.67 -16.12
CA LEU A 162 -2.22 -11.12 -17.50
C LEU A 162 -3.46 -11.84 -18.02
N ALA A 163 -4.09 -12.70 -17.22
CA ALA A 163 -5.32 -13.40 -17.60
C ALA A 163 -6.46 -12.42 -17.92
N VAL A 164 -6.63 -11.35 -17.13
CA VAL A 164 -7.63 -10.30 -17.39
C VAL A 164 -7.38 -9.65 -18.76
N PHE A 165 -6.16 -9.22 -19.03
CA PHE A 165 -5.82 -8.52 -20.27
C PHE A 165 -5.95 -9.44 -21.48
N ILE A 166 -5.38 -10.66 -21.42
CA ILE A 166 -5.44 -11.63 -22.52
C ILE A 166 -6.90 -12.03 -22.81
N ALA A 167 -7.68 -12.36 -21.77
CA ALA A 167 -9.07 -12.74 -21.95
C ALA A 167 -9.89 -11.62 -22.59
N THR A 168 -9.67 -10.36 -22.19
CA THR A 168 -10.36 -9.21 -22.78
C THR A 168 -9.97 -9.00 -24.25
N VAL A 169 -8.68 -9.09 -24.58
CA VAL A 169 -8.21 -8.98 -25.97
C VAL A 169 -8.82 -10.07 -26.83
N VAL A 170 -8.78 -11.32 -26.38
CA VAL A 170 -9.38 -12.47 -27.12
C VAL A 170 -10.88 -12.25 -27.29
N TRP A 171 -11.59 -11.81 -26.25
CA TRP A 171 -13.03 -11.54 -26.29
C TRP A 171 -13.40 -10.48 -27.36
N LEU A 172 -12.60 -9.39 -27.46
CA LEU A 172 -12.76 -8.38 -28.49
C LEU A 172 -12.45 -8.91 -29.90
N LEU A 173 -11.39 -9.71 -30.05
CA LEU A 173 -11.01 -10.31 -31.33
C LEU A 173 -12.05 -11.32 -31.85
N LEU A 174 -12.83 -11.94 -30.95
CA LEU A 174 -13.93 -12.84 -31.31
C LEU A 174 -15.21 -12.09 -31.73
N GLY A 175 -15.14 -10.76 -31.92
CA GLY A 175 -16.25 -9.97 -32.48
C GLY A 175 -17.15 -9.34 -31.41
N SER A 176 -16.81 -9.43 -30.13
CA SER A 176 -17.53 -8.72 -29.09
C SER A 176 -17.27 -7.22 -29.17
N THR A 177 -18.27 -6.41 -28.82
CA THR A 177 -18.17 -4.95 -28.85
C THR A 177 -18.00 -4.37 -27.46
N SER A 178 -17.28 -3.25 -27.35
CA SER A 178 -17.18 -2.49 -26.10
C SER A 178 -18.56 -2.08 -25.61
N GLN A 179 -18.83 -2.34 -24.33
CA GLN A 179 -20.06 -1.89 -23.65
C GLN A 179 -19.94 -0.42 -23.18
N PHE A 180 -18.77 0.19 -23.29
CA PHE A 180 -18.53 1.57 -22.87
C PHE A 180 -18.74 2.56 -24.03
N SER A 181 -19.56 3.57 -23.77
CA SER A 181 -19.71 4.75 -24.64
C SER A 181 -19.44 6.02 -23.85
N ILE A 182 -18.60 6.89 -24.38
CA ILE A 182 -18.32 8.20 -23.77
C ILE A 182 -19.60 9.03 -23.62
N ALA A 183 -20.54 8.91 -24.57
CA ALA A 183 -21.81 9.62 -24.54
C ALA A 183 -22.75 9.15 -23.41
N GLN A 184 -22.54 7.93 -22.89
CA GLN A 184 -23.32 7.32 -21.80
C GLN A 184 -22.52 7.30 -20.49
N ALA A 185 -21.30 7.83 -20.49
CA ALA A 185 -20.45 7.87 -19.31
C ALA A 185 -21.12 8.65 -18.17
N LYS A 186 -21.07 8.10 -16.97
CA LYS A 186 -21.63 8.74 -15.78
C LYS A 186 -20.99 10.11 -15.54
N PRO A 187 -21.77 11.12 -15.07
CA PRO A 187 -21.22 12.41 -14.67
C PRO A 187 -20.29 12.23 -13.46
N VAL A 188 -19.38 13.17 -13.30
CA VAL A 188 -18.49 13.22 -12.13
C VAL A 188 -19.29 13.67 -10.92
N HIS A 189 -19.23 12.90 -9.83
CA HIS A 189 -19.87 13.24 -8.57
C HIS A 189 -18.86 13.64 -7.49
N ASP A 190 -17.69 12.99 -7.48
CA ASP A 190 -16.66 13.17 -6.46
C ASP A 190 -15.27 12.84 -7.05
N PHE A 191 -14.71 13.79 -7.80
CA PHE A 191 -13.39 13.62 -8.40
C PHE A 191 -12.29 13.46 -7.34
N SER A 192 -12.37 14.19 -6.23
CA SER A 192 -11.42 14.12 -5.13
C SER A 192 -11.42 12.74 -4.46
N GLY A 193 -12.61 12.16 -4.25
CA GLY A 193 -12.73 10.78 -3.76
C GLY A 193 -12.21 9.74 -4.74
N ALA A 194 -12.47 9.90 -6.05
CA ALA A 194 -11.90 9.02 -7.09
C ALA A 194 -10.38 9.11 -7.11
N PHE A 195 -9.82 10.32 -7.03
CA PHE A 195 -8.37 10.55 -6.93
C PHE A 195 -7.77 9.93 -5.68
N GLY A 196 -8.40 10.12 -4.50
CA GLY A 196 -7.94 9.52 -3.23
C GLY A 196 -7.95 7.99 -3.26
N ASN A 197 -8.99 7.37 -3.84
CA ASN A 197 -9.06 5.92 -4.02
C ASN A 197 -8.01 5.42 -5.05
N ALA A 198 -7.80 6.16 -6.13
CA ALA A 198 -6.74 5.88 -7.09
C ALA A 198 -5.35 6.01 -6.43
N PHE A 199 -5.14 7.06 -5.61
CA PHE A 199 -3.88 7.26 -4.90
C PHE A 199 -3.57 6.12 -3.93
N TYR A 200 -4.58 5.58 -3.23
CA TYR A 200 -4.39 4.37 -2.41
C TYR A 200 -3.74 3.22 -3.19
N MET A 201 -4.11 3.01 -4.45
CA MET A 201 -3.55 1.90 -5.24
C MET A 201 -2.04 2.04 -5.47
N PHE A 202 -1.49 3.25 -5.32
CA PHE A 202 -0.04 3.51 -5.43
C PHE A 202 0.68 3.45 -4.09
N THR A 203 0.00 3.30 -2.95
CA THR A 203 0.67 3.14 -1.66
C THR A 203 1.57 1.90 -1.65
N GLY A 204 2.64 1.92 -0.82
CA GLY A 204 3.62 0.82 -0.79
C GLY A 204 4.86 1.05 -1.66
N PHE A 205 4.94 2.09 -2.49
CA PHE A 205 6.18 2.44 -3.20
C PHE A 205 7.34 2.76 -2.24
N SER A 206 7.06 3.11 -1.00
CA SER A 206 8.04 3.34 0.06
C SER A 206 8.90 2.10 0.37
N LEU A 207 8.47 0.91 -0.03
CA LEU A 207 9.26 -0.32 0.06
C LEU A 207 10.44 -0.35 -0.93
N ILE A 208 10.35 0.34 -2.08
CA ILE A 208 11.40 0.36 -3.11
C ILE A 208 12.71 0.99 -2.56
N PRO A 209 12.68 2.15 -1.88
CA PRO A 209 13.86 2.71 -1.23
C PRO A 209 14.47 1.83 -0.13
N ILE A 210 13.67 1.04 0.57
CA ILE A 210 14.18 0.11 1.60
C ILE A 210 15.08 -0.95 0.96
N ALA A 211 14.72 -1.45 -0.24
CA ALA A 211 15.53 -2.38 -1.01
C ALA A 211 16.82 -1.77 -1.58
N ALA A 212 17.00 -0.44 -1.49
CA ALA A 212 18.20 0.25 -2.02
C ALA A 212 19.51 -0.30 -1.47
N LYS A 213 19.53 -0.71 -0.19
CA LYS A 213 20.72 -1.27 0.48
C LYS A 213 21.21 -2.59 -0.13
N GLU A 214 20.34 -3.32 -0.78
CA GLU A 214 20.65 -4.58 -1.44
C GLU A 214 21.07 -4.40 -2.89
N MET A 215 21.00 -3.16 -3.43
CA MET A 215 21.33 -2.84 -4.82
C MET A 215 22.85 -2.67 -5.02
N LYS A 216 23.34 -3.07 -6.20
CA LYS A 216 24.75 -2.90 -6.56
C LYS A 216 25.18 -1.43 -6.68
N ASN A 217 24.26 -0.54 -7.11
CA ASN A 217 24.51 0.88 -7.37
C ASN A 217 23.25 1.70 -7.06
N PRO A 218 22.88 1.87 -5.76
CA PRO A 218 21.60 2.45 -5.38
C PRO A 218 21.39 3.86 -5.93
N GLY A 219 22.41 4.73 -5.94
CA GLY A 219 22.31 6.11 -6.41
C GLY A 219 21.87 6.27 -7.87
N LYS A 220 22.21 5.32 -8.76
CA LYS A 220 21.78 5.34 -10.17
C LYS A 220 20.57 4.42 -10.42
N MET A 221 20.52 3.27 -9.74
CA MET A 221 19.54 2.23 -10.00
C MET A 221 18.18 2.55 -9.35
N LEU A 222 18.17 3.09 -8.14
CA LEU A 222 16.95 3.37 -7.40
C LEU A 222 16.01 4.37 -8.09
N PRO A 223 16.47 5.56 -8.56
CA PRO A 223 15.58 6.49 -9.24
C PRO A 223 14.96 5.91 -10.51
N ARG A 224 15.76 5.12 -11.27
CA ARG A 224 15.27 4.43 -12.46
C ARG A 224 14.25 3.35 -12.10
N ALA A 225 14.50 2.57 -11.04
CA ALA A 225 13.57 1.56 -10.56
C ALA A 225 12.25 2.19 -10.12
N ILE A 226 12.28 3.27 -9.33
CA ILE A 226 11.09 4.01 -8.91
C ILE A 226 10.29 4.47 -10.14
N LEU A 227 10.93 5.16 -11.09
CA LEU A 227 10.24 5.62 -12.30
C LEU A 227 9.62 4.46 -13.09
N THR A 228 10.38 3.38 -13.28
CA THR A 228 9.89 2.21 -14.02
C THR A 228 8.70 1.57 -13.32
N VAL A 229 8.77 1.38 -11.99
CA VAL A 229 7.66 0.83 -11.20
C VAL A 229 6.44 1.72 -11.28
N MET A 230 6.61 3.03 -11.06
CA MET A 230 5.48 3.96 -11.05
C MET A 230 4.81 4.08 -12.42
N LEU A 231 5.59 4.09 -13.50
CA LEU A 231 5.04 4.09 -14.86
C LEU A 231 4.34 2.77 -15.19
N ALA A 232 4.95 1.64 -14.85
CA ALA A 232 4.37 0.31 -15.09
C ALA A 232 3.06 0.12 -14.30
N THR A 233 3.05 0.47 -13.02
CA THR A 233 1.84 0.36 -12.20
C THR A 233 0.75 1.33 -12.64
N THR A 234 1.10 2.56 -13.04
CA THR A 234 0.14 3.51 -13.62
C THR A 234 -0.49 2.92 -14.89
N ALA A 235 0.33 2.37 -15.80
CA ALA A 235 -0.18 1.73 -17.01
C ALA A 235 -1.09 0.54 -16.70
N ILE A 236 -0.72 -0.31 -15.74
CA ILE A 236 -1.53 -1.47 -15.30
C ILE A 236 -2.88 -0.98 -14.73
N PHE A 237 -2.89 0.05 -13.88
CA PHE A 237 -4.12 0.55 -13.27
C PHE A 237 -5.04 1.22 -14.29
N VAL A 238 -4.48 2.03 -15.21
CA VAL A 238 -5.24 2.62 -16.31
C VAL A 238 -5.82 1.54 -17.21
N LEU A 239 -5.01 0.55 -17.62
CA LEU A 239 -5.47 -0.55 -18.47
C LEU A 239 -6.55 -1.39 -17.78
N MET A 240 -6.41 -1.69 -16.48
CA MET A 240 -7.44 -2.42 -15.71
C MET A 240 -8.76 -1.65 -15.68
N GLN A 241 -8.70 -0.33 -15.48
CA GLN A 241 -9.89 0.53 -15.49
C GLN A 241 -10.53 0.57 -16.89
N VAL A 242 -9.71 0.69 -17.95
CA VAL A 242 -10.19 0.63 -19.35
C VAL A 242 -10.87 -0.71 -19.62
N VAL A 243 -10.26 -1.82 -19.24
CA VAL A 243 -10.86 -3.16 -19.39
C VAL A 243 -12.19 -3.26 -18.66
N ALA A 244 -12.25 -2.78 -17.40
CA ALA A 244 -13.48 -2.80 -16.63
C ALA A 244 -14.60 -1.98 -17.29
N MET A 245 -14.29 -0.80 -17.81
CA MET A 245 -15.23 0.04 -18.55
C MET A 245 -15.65 -0.60 -19.88
N THR A 246 -14.70 -1.18 -20.62
CA THR A 246 -14.95 -1.82 -21.92
C THR A 246 -15.90 -3.02 -21.81
N VAL A 247 -15.69 -3.87 -20.79
CA VAL A 247 -16.44 -5.13 -20.65
C VAL A 247 -17.76 -4.93 -19.90
N LEU A 248 -17.77 -4.09 -18.84
CA LEU A 248 -18.95 -3.95 -17.97
C LEU A 248 -19.80 -2.70 -18.30
N GLY A 249 -19.26 -1.71 -19.00
CA GLY A 249 -19.97 -0.47 -19.32
C GLY A 249 -20.60 0.17 -18.08
N ASP A 250 -21.89 0.49 -18.16
CA ASP A 250 -22.65 1.11 -17.06
C ASP A 250 -22.85 0.19 -15.84
N HIS A 251 -22.80 -1.14 -16.05
CA HIS A 251 -22.90 -2.11 -14.96
C HIS A 251 -21.69 -2.02 -14.01
N LEU A 252 -20.57 -1.45 -14.46
CA LEU A 252 -19.37 -1.30 -13.64
C LEU A 252 -19.66 -0.55 -12.34
N ALA A 253 -20.44 0.54 -12.37
CA ALA A 253 -20.74 1.35 -11.18
C ALA A 253 -21.49 0.58 -10.07
N GLY A 254 -22.21 -0.50 -10.42
CA GLY A 254 -22.94 -1.37 -9.48
C GLY A 254 -22.19 -2.62 -9.08
N SER A 255 -21.05 -2.92 -9.69
CA SER A 255 -20.31 -4.16 -9.45
C SER A 255 -19.64 -4.16 -8.09
N ALA A 256 -19.87 -5.21 -7.30
CA ALA A 256 -19.18 -5.42 -6.02
C ALA A 256 -17.77 -6.03 -6.19
N LEU A 257 -17.57 -6.81 -7.26
CA LEU A 257 -16.34 -7.53 -7.60
C LEU A 257 -16.02 -7.34 -9.09
N PRO A 258 -15.61 -6.13 -9.53
CA PRO A 258 -15.54 -5.78 -10.95
C PRO A 258 -14.66 -6.71 -11.77
N VAL A 259 -13.51 -7.13 -11.27
CA VAL A 259 -12.63 -8.07 -12.01
C VAL A 259 -13.25 -9.46 -12.13
N ALA A 260 -13.98 -9.92 -11.12
CA ALA A 260 -14.71 -11.19 -11.19
C ALA A 260 -15.86 -11.11 -12.19
N ASP A 261 -16.55 -9.98 -12.25
CA ASP A 261 -17.69 -9.78 -13.15
C ASP A 261 -17.23 -9.63 -14.61
N ILE A 262 -16.02 -9.09 -14.88
CA ILE A 262 -15.37 -9.13 -16.20
C ILE A 262 -15.26 -10.59 -16.68
N PHE A 263 -14.73 -11.48 -15.83
CA PHE A 263 -14.58 -12.89 -16.18
C PHE A 263 -15.92 -13.63 -16.31
N ASN A 264 -16.93 -13.18 -15.56
CA ASN A 264 -18.28 -13.73 -15.72
C ASN A 264 -18.87 -13.40 -17.10
N VAL A 265 -18.59 -12.20 -17.62
CA VAL A 265 -19.04 -11.80 -18.98
C VAL A 265 -18.26 -12.58 -20.05
N ILE A 266 -16.94 -12.74 -19.89
CA ILE A 266 -16.07 -13.33 -20.92
C ILE A 266 -16.15 -14.87 -20.93
N LEU A 267 -16.09 -15.51 -19.76
CA LEU A 267 -15.91 -16.95 -19.58
C LEU A 267 -17.03 -17.61 -18.74
N GLY A 268 -18.06 -16.85 -18.38
CA GLY A 268 -19.16 -17.35 -17.55
C GLY A 268 -18.75 -17.69 -16.11
N ARG A 269 -19.60 -18.48 -15.45
CA ARG A 269 -19.43 -18.82 -14.02
C ARG A 269 -18.10 -19.49 -13.70
N VAL A 270 -17.58 -20.33 -14.58
CA VAL A 270 -16.30 -21.02 -14.35
C VAL A 270 -15.14 -20.02 -14.33
N GLY A 271 -15.08 -19.12 -15.31
CA GLY A 271 -14.09 -18.06 -15.35
C GLY A 271 -14.15 -17.17 -14.11
N ARG A 272 -15.37 -16.78 -13.68
CA ARG A 272 -15.60 -16.02 -12.45
C ARG A 272 -15.02 -16.72 -11.22
N THR A 273 -15.24 -18.00 -11.05
CA THR A 273 -14.74 -18.78 -9.91
C THR A 273 -13.21 -18.85 -9.90
N ILE A 274 -12.60 -19.12 -11.05
CA ILE A 274 -11.13 -19.20 -11.19
C ILE A 274 -10.49 -17.86 -10.81
N ILE A 275 -11.02 -16.75 -11.35
CA ILE A 275 -10.41 -15.45 -11.11
C ILE A 275 -10.59 -14.98 -9.65
N ILE A 276 -11.75 -15.26 -9.03
CA ILE A 276 -11.95 -14.97 -7.60
C ILE A 276 -10.92 -15.71 -6.75
N THR A 277 -10.66 -16.99 -7.04
CA THR A 277 -9.64 -17.77 -6.32
C THR A 277 -8.25 -17.15 -6.47
N GLY A 278 -7.87 -16.74 -7.69
CA GLY A 278 -6.61 -16.05 -7.94
C GLY A 278 -6.52 -14.70 -7.19
N MET A 279 -7.58 -13.90 -7.21
CA MET A 279 -7.67 -12.64 -6.46
C MET A 279 -7.48 -12.87 -4.96
N MET A 280 -8.17 -13.86 -4.39
CA MET A 280 -8.08 -14.21 -2.97
C MET A 280 -6.65 -14.58 -2.57
N LEU A 281 -5.97 -15.43 -3.34
CA LEU A 281 -4.60 -15.84 -3.09
C LEU A 281 -3.61 -14.66 -3.20
N SER A 282 -3.85 -13.75 -4.14
CA SER A 282 -3.06 -12.53 -4.29
C SER A 282 -3.23 -11.58 -3.09
N ILE A 283 -4.48 -11.32 -2.70
CA ILE A 283 -4.84 -10.36 -1.63
C ILE A 283 -4.32 -10.86 -0.27
N ILE A 284 -4.60 -12.13 0.07
CA ILE A 284 -4.16 -12.67 1.36
C ILE A 284 -2.64 -12.73 1.48
N GLY A 285 -1.93 -12.91 0.36
CA GLY A 285 -0.48 -12.86 0.32
C GLY A 285 0.07 -11.50 0.78
N VAL A 286 -0.55 -10.38 0.39
CA VAL A 286 -0.18 -9.04 0.86
C VAL A 286 -0.43 -8.90 2.36
N ALA A 287 -1.58 -9.39 2.87
CA ALA A 287 -1.87 -9.36 4.30
C ALA A 287 -0.83 -10.16 5.11
N ILE A 288 -0.44 -11.34 4.61
CA ILE A 288 0.57 -12.18 5.25
C ILE A 288 1.93 -11.47 5.25
N ALA A 289 2.41 -10.99 4.10
CA ALA A 289 3.69 -10.29 3.99
C ALA A 289 3.76 -9.07 4.92
N THR A 290 2.71 -8.25 4.93
CA THR A 290 2.62 -7.05 5.78
C THR A 290 2.56 -7.42 7.25
N SER A 291 1.89 -8.53 7.62
CA SER A 291 1.82 -9.00 9.01
C SER A 291 3.18 -9.38 9.60
N PHE A 292 4.14 -9.78 8.77
CA PHE A 292 5.53 -10.02 9.19
C PHE A 292 6.34 -8.72 9.27
N ASN A 293 6.17 -7.82 8.31
CA ASN A 293 6.96 -6.60 8.22
C ASN A 293 6.60 -5.57 9.30
N SER A 294 5.31 -5.37 9.56
CA SER A 294 4.82 -4.35 10.48
C SER A 294 5.31 -4.52 11.93
N PRO A 295 5.29 -5.72 12.57
CA PRO A 295 5.88 -5.92 13.89
C PRO A 295 7.39 -5.69 13.92
N ILE A 296 8.11 -5.99 12.83
CA ILE A 296 9.56 -5.74 12.74
C ILE A 296 9.85 -4.24 12.74
N GLU A 297 9.02 -3.45 12.06
CA GLU A 297 9.12 -1.99 12.06
C GLU A 297 8.93 -1.43 13.48
N LEU A 298 7.88 -1.84 14.19
CA LEU A 298 7.65 -1.45 15.58
C LEU A 298 8.82 -1.85 16.49
N ALA A 299 9.33 -3.07 16.33
CA ALA A 299 10.48 -3.55 17.09
C ALA A 299 11.77 -2.77 16.78
N SER A 300 11.93 -2.33 15.53
CA SER A 300 13.04 -1.46 15.11
C SER A 300 12.97 -0.09 15.80
N MET A 301 11.80 0.51 15.87
CA MET A 301 11.57 1.76 16.62
C MET A 301 11.80 1.59 18.11
N ALA A 302 11.41 0.46 18.71
CA ALA A 302 11.61 0.17 20.12
C ALA A 302 13.09 -0.08 20.50
N ARG A 303 13.98 -0.25 19.53
CA ARG A 303 15.45 -0.25 19.76
C ARG A 303 16.02 1.16 19.88
N GLU A 304 15.34 2.15 19.35
CA GLU A 304 15.71 3.54 19.50
C GLU A 304 15.34 3.99 20.91
N ARG A 305 16.34 4.55 21.62
CA ARG A 305 16.19 4.96 23.01
C ARG A 305 15.11 6.04 23.15
N GLY A 306 14.13 5.81 24.03
CA GLY A 306 13.07 6.77 24.31
C GLY A 306 11.95 6.85 23.27
N PHE A 307 11.90 5.95 22.27
CA PHE A 307 10.78 5.90 21.34
C PHE A 307 9.61 5.06 21.90
N LEU A 308 9.88 3.81 22.23
CA LEU A 308 8.90 2.84 22.68
C LEU A 308 9.49 1.94 23.77
N PRO A 309 8.64 1.30 24.60
CA PRO A 309 9.07 0.30 25.57
C PRO A 309 9.92 -0.81 24.92
N ARG A 310 11.05 -1.12 25.54
CA ARG A 310 12.00 -2.14 25.03
C ARG A 310 11.42 -3.54 24.90
N GLU A 311 10.32 -3.82 25.58
CA GLU A 311 9.56 -5.07 25.50
C GLU A 311 9.13 -5.38 24.06
N PHE A 312 8.83 -4.38 23.25
CA PHE A 312 8.46 -4.56 21.85
C PHE A 312 9.64 -4.97 20.96
N SER A 313 10.88 -4.76 21.40
CA SER A 313 12.09 -5.19 20.67
C SER A 313 12.62 -6.58 21.09
N ARG A 314 12.08 -7.19 22.17
CA ARG A 314 12.52 -8.49 22.66
C ARG A 314 12.11 -9.60 21.70
N LEU A 315 13.08 -10.42 21.30
CA LEU A 315 12.87 -11.54 20.39
C LEU A 315 12.66 -12.84 21.18
N ASN A 316 11.76 -13.70 20.70
CA ASN A 316 11.60 -15.06 21.21
C ASN A 316 12.68 -16.00 20.64
N ARG A 317 12.61 -17.31 20.97
CA ARG A 317 13.54 -18.33 20.47
C ARG A 317 13.54 -18.50 18.94
N TYR A 318 12.49 -18.03 18.26
CA TYR A 318 12.36 -18.08 16.81
C TYR A 318 12.79 -16.77 16.13
N GLY A 319 13.30 -15.79 16.90
CA GLY A 319 13.71 -14.49 16.39
C GLY A 319 12.55 -13.53 16.10
N ALA A 320 11.36 -13.78 16.64
CA ALA A 320 10.16 -12.96 16.41
C ALA A 320 9.89 -12.02 17.61
N PRO A 321 9.54 -10.73 17.36
CA PRO A 321 9.25 -9.74 18.39
C PRO A 321 7.82 -9.89 18.93
N VAL A 322 7.61 -10.76 19.90
CA VAL A 322 6.27 -11.19 20.36
C VAL A 322 5.41 -10.02 20.83
N GLY A 323 5.95 -9.07 21.61
CA GLY A 323 5.21 -7.90 22.05
C GLY A 323 4.69 -7.05 20.89
N ALA A 324 5.54 -6.83 19.88
CA ALA A 324 5.15 -6.09 18.68
C ALA A 324 4.10 -6.85 17.84
N ILE A 325 4.22 -8.18 17.73
CA ILE A 325 3.25 -9.03 17.03
C ILE A 325 1.88 -8.94 17.71
N LEU A 326 1.82 -9.12 19.02
CA LEU A 326 0.55 -9.07 19.77
C LEU A 326 -0.15 -7.72 19.61
N LEU A 327 0.60 -6.62 19.74
CA LEU A 327 0.03 -5.28 19.59
C LEU A 327 -0.47 -5.04 18.15
N THR A 328 0.32 -5.41 17.15
CA THR A 328 -0.03 -5.28 15.73
C THR A 328 -1.31 -6.06 15.42
N ILE A 329 -1.39 -7.33 15.80
CA ILE A 329 -2.55 -8.19 15.52
C ILE A 329 -3.79 -7.74 16.31
N ALA A 330 -3.63 -7.30 17.55
CA ALA A 330 -4.75 -6.81 18.35
C ALA A 330 -5.40 -5.55 17.75
N ILE A 331 -4.58 -4.58 17.33
CA ILE A 331 -5.10 -3.34 16.71
C ILE A 331 -5.67 -3.64 15.32
N SER A 332 -4.99 -4.48 14.52
CA SER A 332 -5.52 -4.90 13.21
C SER A 332 -6.87 -5.61 13.36
N GLY A 333 -7.02 -6.48 14.37
CA GLY A 333 -8.27 -7.17 14.69
C GLY A 333 -9.38 -6.19 15.09
N GLY A 334 -9.07 -5.18 15.90
CA GLY A 334 -10.03 -4.14 16.26
C GLY A 334 -10.48 -3.31 15.05
N LEU A 335 -9.54 -2.93 14.18
CA LEU A 335 -9.82 -2.13 13.00
C LEU A 335 -10.69 -2.88 11.97
N ILE A 336 -10.45 -4.16 11.71
CA ILE A 336 -11.24 -4.93 10.74
C ILE A 336 -12.69 -5.10 11.21
N LEU A 337 -12.93 -5.18 12.52
CA LEU A 337 -14.28 -5.30 13.08
C LEU A 337 -15.05 -3.99 13.10
N SER A 338 -14.35 -2.83 13.13
CA SER A 338 -14.96 -1.52 13.27
C SER A 338 -15.09 -0.75 11.95
N GLY A 339 -14.39 -1.16 10.87
CA GLY A 339 -14.33 -0.39 9.63
C GLY A 339 -14.67 -1.19 8.38
N SER A 340 -15.24 -0.49 7.39
CA SER A 340 -15.36 -1.02 6.04
C SER A 340 -14.02 -0.97 5.31
N TYR A 341 -13.85 -1.81 4.26
CA TYR A 341 -12.68 -1.77 3.39
C TYR A 341 -12.37 -0.35 2.89
N LEU A 342 -13.38 0.40 2.43
CA LEU A 342 -13.21 1.77 1.95
C LEU A 342 -12.78 2.76 3.04
N PHE A 343 -13.18 2.54 4.28
CA PHE A 343 -12.70 3.33 5.41
C PHE A 343 -11.25 3.01 5.73
N LEU A 344 -10.87 1.74 5.75
CA LEU A 344 -9.51 1.30 6.04
C LEU A 344 -8.50 1.83 5.00
N ILE A 345 -8.83 1.81 3.71
CA ILE A 345 -7.93 2.36 2.68
C ILE A 345 -7.71 3.87 2.83
N LYS A 346 -8.71 4.63 3.28
CA LYS A 346 -8.55 6.05 3.58
C LYS A 346 -7.60 6.29 4.77
N LEU A 347 -7.66 5.43 5.79
CA LEU A 347 -6.71 5.46 6.91
C LEU A 347 -5.29 5.09 6.47
N ILE A 348 -5.12 4.15 5.53
CA ILE A 348 -3.82 3.82 4.93
C ILE A 348 -3.21 5.05 4.28
N VAL A 349 -3.98 5.74 3.41
CA VAL A 349 -3.50 6.95 2.72
C VAL A 349 -3.15 8.05 3.73
N LEU A 350 -3.93 8.22 4.80
CA LEU A 350 -3.63 9.19 5.86
C LEU A 350 -2.34 8.85 6.62
N SER A 351 -2.10 7.56 6.91
CA SER A 351 -0.87 7.12 7.59
C SER A 351 0.36 7.35 6.72
N ASP A 352 0.26 7.04 5.43
CA ASP A 352 1.31 7.33 4.46
C ASP A 352 1.51 8.84 4.26
N PHE A 353 0.43 9.63 4.30
CA PHE A 353 0.50 11.09 4.17
C PHE A 353 1.44 11.72 5.21
N VAL A 354 1.40 11.24 6.46
CA VAL A 354 2.32 11.70 7.52
C VAL A 354 3.77 11.34 7.18
N GLN A 355 4.01 10.13 6.65
CA GLN A 355 5.34 9.71 6.21
C GLN A 355 5.83 10.53 5.01
N TYR A 356 4.94 10.86 4.06
CA TYR A 356 5.26 11.67 2.89
C TYR A 356 5.68 13.08 3.31
N LEU A 357 4.91 13.73 4.20
CA LEU A 357 5.29 15.04 4.76
C LEU A 357 6.66 14.99 5.43
N GLY A 358 6.89 13.97 6.29
CA GLY A 358 8.17 13.77 6.95
C GLY A 358 9.32 13.67 5.95
N THR A 359 9.18 12.85 4.91
CA THR A 359 10.23 12.64 3.89
C THR A 359 10.44 13.87 3.02
N ILE A 360 9.37 14.51 2.54
CA ILE A 360 9.46 15.70 1.68
C ILE A 360 10.16 16.83 2.44
N PHE A 361 9.72 17.17 3.65
CA PHE A 361 10.33 18.24 4.45
C PHE A 361 11.77 17.90 4.87
N SER A 362 12.08 16.62 5.15
CA SER A 362 13.45 16.18 5.38
C SER A 362 14.34 16.41 4.16
N SER A 363 13.83 16.08 2.95
CA SER A 363 14.55 16.29 1.71
C SER A 363 14.81 17.76 1.41
N ILE A 364 13.94 18.67 1.86
CA ILE A 364 14.12 20.12 1.74
C ILE A 364 15.21 20.58 2.72
N LYS A 365 15.04 20.21 4.00
CA LYS A 365 15.94 20.68 5.07
C LYS A 365 17.36 20.17 4.91
N LEU A 366 17.53 18.90 4.53
CA LEU A 366 18.84 18.27 4.38
C LEU A 366 19.45 18.45 2.99
N ARG A 367 18.85 19.24 2.10
CA ARG A 367 19.32 19.43 0.72
C ARG A 367 20.76 19.96 0.66
N GLY A 368 21.10 20.93 1.50
CA GLY A 368 22.40 21.59 1.57
C GLY A 368 23.36 21.01 2.62
N ASP A 369 22.99 19.92 3.30
CA ASP A 369 23.82 19.36 4.37
C ASP A 369 25.07 18.68 3.78
N ALA A 370 26.23 19.29 4.03
CA ALA A 370 27.54 18.82 3.58
C ALA A 370 28.02 17.57 4.33
N THR A 371 27.42 17.23 5.48
CA THR A 371 27.76 16.02 6.26
C THR A 371 27.21 14.75 5.62
N LEU A 372 26.22 14.89 4.71
CA LEU A 372 25.63 13.78 3.97
C LEU A 372 26.37 13.55 2.65
N PRO A 373 26.51 12.27 2.23
CA PRO A 373 27.08 11.95 0.93
C PRO A 373 26.28 12.58 -0.21
N THR A 374 26.97 12.83 -1.34
CA THR A 374 26.28 13.22 -2.57
C THR A 374 25.44 12.06 -3.08
N GLY A 375 24.12 12.30 -3.23
CA GLY A 375 23.16 11.30 -3.69
C GLY A 375 22.40 11.74 -4.93
N TYR A 376 21.27 11.10 -5.16
CA TYR A 376 20.36 11.45 -6.24
C TYR A 376 19.85 12.89 -6.09
N LYS A 377 19.85 13.63 -7.18
CA LYS A 377 19.32 15.01 -7.24
C LYS A 377 17.94 14.98 -7.88
N LEU A 378 16.98 15.64 -7.24
CA LEU A 378 15.62 15.75 -7.74
C LEU A 378 15.62 16.46 -9.11
N PRO A 379 15.07 15.85 -10.19
CA PRO A 379 14.93 16.54 -11.47
C PRO A 379 14.11 17.82 -11.30
N GLY A 380 14.46 18.91 -12.00
CA GLY A 380 13.78 20.19 -11.83
C GLY A 380 13.99 20.89 -10.48
N GLY A 381 14.76 20.31 -9.56
CA GLY A 381 15.20 20.94 -8.32
C GLY A 381 14.06 21.45 -7.41
N LYS A 382 14.03 22.78 -7.13
CA LYS A 382 13.03 23.38 -6.24
C LYS A 382 11.61 23.34 -6.82
N TRP A 383 11.46 23.46 -8.13
CA TRP A 383 10.13 23.43 -8.80
C TRP A 383 9.41 22.10 -8.59
N MET A 384 10.12 20.98 -8.72
CA MET A 384 9.56 19.66 -8.45
C MET A 384 9.07 19.56 -7.00
N THR A 385 9.83 20.12 -6.06
CA THR A 385 9.44 20.15 -4.65
C THR A 385 8.15 20.96 -4.43
N TYR A 386 8.02 22.15 -5.04
CA TYR A 386 6.80 22.95 -4.93
C TYR A 386 5.61 22.23 -5.52
N LEU A 387 5.78 21.61 -6.70
CA LEU A 387 4.73 20.80 -7.31
C LEU A 387 4.30 19.65 -6.40
N THR A 388 5.26 18.95 -5.77
CA THR A 388 4.96 17.88 -4.80
C THR A 388 4.17 18.39 -3.60
N ILE A 389 4.50 19.57 -3.06
CA ILE A 389 3.75 20.18 -1.96
C ILE A 389 2.30 20.49 -2.37
N VAL A 390 2.10 21.06 -3.56
CA VAL A 390 0.76 21.34 -4.09
C VAL A 390 -0.06 20.05 -4.23
N VAL A 391 0.55 19.00 -4.76
CA VAL A 391 -0.09 17.68 -4.91
C VAL A 391 -0.48 17.09 -3.55
N VAL A 392 0.42 17.15 -2.57
CA VAL A 392 0.16 16.64 -1.22
C VAL A 392 -0.93 17.47 -0.52
N ALA A 393 -0.95 18.79 -0.73
CA ALA A 393 -2.02 19.65 -0.24
C ALA A 393 -3.38 19.30 -0.89
N TYR A 394 -3.39 18.99 -2.18
CA TYR A 394 -4.61 18.51 -2.86
C TYR A 394 -5.04 17.14 -2.35
N LEU A 395 -4.12 16.20 -2.12
CA LEU A 395 -4.43 14.89 -1.55
C LEU A 395 -5.14 15.02 -0.18
N PHE A 396 -4.78 16.03 0.60
CA PHE A 396 -5.42 16.29 1.89
C PHE A 396 -6.93 16.59 1.74
N THR A 397 -7.37 17.18 0.63
CA THR A 397 -8.78 17.47 0.36
C THR A 397 -9.64 16.21 0.14
N ALA A 398 -9.01 15.07 -0.17
CA ALA A 398 -9.69 13.78 -0.33
C ALA A 398 -10.04 13.10 1.01
N PHE A 399 -9.50 13.60 2.14
CA PHE A 399 -9.80 13.02 3.45
C PHE A 399 -11.12 13.50 4.02
N ALA A 400 -11.98 12.56 4.41
CA ALA A 400 -13.15 12.87 5.21
C ALA A 400 -12.72 13.30 6.62
N ILE A 401 -13.50 14.19 7.23
CA ILE A 401 -13.23 14.68 8.60
C ILE A 401 -13.10 13.53 9.61
N THR A 402 -13.90 12.48 9.47
CA THR A 402 -13.83 11.28 10.30
C THR A 402 -12.49 10.58 10.22
N THR A 403 -11.89 10.48 9.01
CA THR A 403 -10.57 9.91 8.81
C THR A 403 -9.48 10.73 9.50
N VAL A 404 -9.58 12.06 9.38
CA VAL A 404 -8.65 13.00 10.04
C VAL A 404 -8.75 12.92 11.56
N LEU A 405 -9.98 12.87 12.12
CA LEU A 405 -10.19 12.74 13.56
C LEU A 405 -9.61 11.43 14.13
N VAL A 406 -9.77 10.31 13.40
CA VAL A 406 -9.15 9.04 13.79
C VAL A 406 -7.63 9.15 13.75
N GLY A 407 -7.07 9.78 12.71
CA GLY A 407 -5.63 10.05 12.61
C GLY A 407 -5.09 10.90 13.76
N ILE A 408 -5.81 11.95 14.16
CA ILE A 408 -5.49 12.76 15.33
C ILE A 408 -5.52 11.90 16.61
N GLY A 409 -6.52 11.04 16.76
CA GLY A 409 -6.59 10.08 17.87
C GLY A 409 -5.35 9.18 17.95
N PHE A 410 -4.91 8.63 16.82
CA PHE A 410 -3.68 7.85 16.76
C PHE A 410 -2.43 8.68 17.05
N ALA A 411 -2.36 9.93 16.59
CA ALA A 411 -1.26 10.84 16.92
C ALA A 411 -1.18 11.14 18.42
N ILE A 412 -2.33 11.41 19.05
CA ILE A 412 -2.43 11.65 20.50
C ILE A 412 -1.97 10.40 21.27
N LEU A 413 -2.46 9.22 20.90
CA LEU A 413 -2.06 7.96 21.53
C LEU A 413 -0.53 7.73 21.43
N GLY A 414 0.04 7.91 20.24
CA GLY A 414 1.48 7.81 20.04
C GLY A 414 2.25 8.82 20.89
N THR A 415 1.77 10.08 20.96
CA THR A 415 2.39 11.13 21.77
C THR A 415 2.38 10.83 23.26
N ILE A 416 1.28 10.24 23.76
CA ILE A 416 1.19 9.80 25.16
C ILE A 416 2.23 8.69 25.43
N ILE A 417 2.28 7.67 24.57
CA ILE A 417 3.25 6.56 24.71
C ILE A 417 4.69 7.11 24.72
N TYR A 418 5.02 7.97 23.75
CA TYR A 418 6.33 8.63 23.68
C TYR A 418 6.66 9.42 24.95
N SER A 419 5.71 10.25 25.43
CA SER A 419 5.92 11.09 26.62
C SER A 419 6.12 10.27 27.89
N VAL A 420 5.42 9.14 28.02
CA VAL A 420 5.61 8.20 29.15
C VAL A 420 7.00 7.57 29.09
N GLU A 421 7.44 7.17 27.89
CA GLU A 421 8.74 6.51 27.73
C GLU A 421 9.90 7.47 27.94
N GLN A 422 9.76 8.73 27.50
CA GLN A 422 10.76 9.78 27.76
C GLN A 422 10.95 10.08 29.27
N ARG A 423 9.92 9.92 30.08
CA ARG A 423 10.02 10.11 31.55
C ARG A 423 10.73 8.95 32.26
N ARG A 424 10.87 7.79 31.59
CA ARG A 424 11.56 6.61 32.14
C ARG A 424 13.05 6.60 31.86
N HIS A 425 13.52 7.54 31.03
CA HIS A 425 14.91 7.67 30.59
C HIS A 425 15.50 9.00 30.90
#